data_76c14cf6db75da248b3ea894c45907ba
#
_entry.id   76c14cf6db75da248b3ea894c45907ba
#
_cell.length_a   1.000
_cell.length_b   1.000
_cell.length_c   1.000
_cell.angle_alpha   90.00
_cell.angle_beta   90.00
_cell.angle_gamma   90.00
#
_symmetry.space_group_name_H-M   'P 1'
#
loop_
_entity.id
_entity.type
_entity.pdbx_description
1 polymer ?
#
loop_
_entity_poly.entity_id
_entity_poly.type
_entity_poly.pdbx_seq_one_letter_code
_entity_poly.pdbx_strand_id
1 'polypeptide(L)'
;MVVVLAVSGISTASDYQQGELVIGQVESGTDVWLDGVQVQVSDTGLYVFGLGRNAAPGVTLATRLNNIRTETPLFVKQRSYLEQKIDGLPSKKVTPNAESTQRIRSDNQQIGEVRQSHSQAHWLGQQWIQPVEGRISGVFGSRRILNGVPKNPHNGVDIAAAEGTNIIAPLAGQVALVHEQMFYTGKTIMLDHGLGVTSVYAHLQHIEVSLGQVVKQGQVLGQVGQTGRATGPHLHWGVTWQKTHLDPLLLVN
;
A
#
# COMPACT_ATOMS: atom_id res chain seq x y z
N MET A 1 -14.65 0.97 3.95
CA MET A 1 -15.87 0.55 3.20
C MET A 1 -15.42 0.15 1.80
N VAL A 2 -15.45 -1.14 1.46
CA VAL A 2 -15.11 -1.61 0.11
C VAL A 2 -16.30 -1.26 -0.78
N VAL A 3 -16.15 -0.30 -1.68
CA VAL A 3 -17.19 0.06 -2.64
C VAL A 3 -17.09 -0.90 -3.82
N VAL A 4 -17.98 -1.87 -3.90
CA VAL A 4 -18.13 -2.74 -5.07
C VAL A 4 -19.03 -2.02 -6.07
N LEU A 5 -18.46 -1.52 -7.16
CA LEU A 5 -19.23 -0.97 -8.30
C LEU A 5 -19.72 -2.13 -9.18
N ALA A 6 -20.99 -2.48 -9.06
CA ALA A 6 -21.67 -3.24 -10.10
C ALA A 6 -22.02 -2.27 -11.25
N VAL A 7 -21.39 -2.42 -12.41
CA VAL A 7 -21.75 -1.65 -13.62
C VAL A 7 -23.00 -2.30 -14.24
N SER A 8 -24.15 -2.06 -13.63
CA SER A 8 -25.45 -2.09 -14.26
C SER A 8 -26.31 -1.00 -13.61
N GLY A 9 -26.31 0.18 -14.24
CA GLY A 9 -27.07 1.36 -13.81
C GLY A 9 -26.18 2.41 -13.16
N ILE A 10 -26.35 3.64 -13.61
CA ILE A 10 -25.71 4.88 -13.17
C ILE A 10 -25.78 4.97 -11.65
N SER A 11 -24.69 4.60 -10.96
CA SER A 11 -24.50 4.97 -9.56
C SER A 11 -24.09 6.43 -9.55
N THR A 12 -24.94 7.28 -8.99
CA THR A 12 -24.63 8.67 -8.66
C THR A 12 -23.30 8.72 -7.91
N ALA A 13 -22.41 9.61 -8.39
CA ALA A 13 -21.07 9.92 -7.93
C ALA A 13 -20.76 9.38 -6.51
N SER A 14 -20.08 8.24 -6.41
CA SER A 14 -19.39 7.87 -5.20
C SER A 14 -18.18 8.81 -5.07
N ASP A 15 -18.13 9.58 -4.00
CA ASP A 15 -17.02 10.50 -3.72
C ASP A 15 -15.77 9.70 -3.37
N TYR A 16 -14.96 9.37 -4.37
CA TYR A 16 -13.61 8.82 -4.13
C TYR A 16 -12.70 9.88 -3.52
N GLN A 17 -11.62 9.45 -2.90
CA GLN A 17 -10.66 10.39 -2.33
C GLN A 17 -9.21 9.97 -2.60
N GLN A 18 -8.30 10.93 -2.48
CA GLN A 18 -6.86 10.65 -2.53
C GLN A 18 -6.45 9.64 -1.46
N GLY A 19 -5.63 8.67 -1.82
CA GLY A 19 -5.18 7.57 -0.97
C GLY A 19 -6.04 6.29 -1.07
N GLU A 20 -7.13 6.29 -1.82
CA GLU A 20 -8.10 5.19 -1.85
C GLU A 20 -7.71 4.07 -2.83
N LEU A 21 -7.96 2.82 -2.42
CA LEU A 21 -8.00 1.65 -3.30
C LEU A 21 -9.45 1.43 -3.75
N VAL A 22 -9.70 1.52 -5.04
CA VAL A 22 -11.00 1.25 -5.62
C VAL A 22 -11.04 -0.20 -6.12
N ILE A 23 -12.07 -0.92 -5.72
CA ILE A 23 -12.33 -2.29 -6.15
C ILE A 23 -13.64 -2.29 -6.94
N GLY A 24 -13.62 -2.80 -8.16
CA GLY A 24 -14.78 -2.86 -9.03
C GLY A 24 -14.99 -4.24 -9.63
N GLN A 25 -16.18 -4.44 -10.18
CA GLN A 25 -16.60 -5.68 -10.83
C GLN A 25 -17.18 -5.35 -12.19
N VAL A 26 -16.75 -6.09 -13.22
CA VAL A 26 -17.28 -6.03 -14.58
C VAL A 26 -17.63 -7.44 -15.06
N GLU A 27 -18.36 -7.55 -16.16
CA GLU A 27 -18.55 -8.84 -16.85
C GLU A 27 -17.22 -9.43 -17.31
N SER A 28 -17.09 -10.76 -17.22
CA SER A 28 -15.88 -11.46 -17.73
C SER A 28 -15.64 -11.10 -19.21
N GLY A 29 -14.38 -10.86 -19.55
CA GLY A 29 -13.98 -10.43 -20.90
C GLY A 29 -14.10 -8.91 -21.14
N THR A 30 -14.46 -8.12 -20.14
CA THR A 30 -14.43 -6.66 -20.23
C THR A 30 -13.01 -6.16 -20.02
N ASP A 31 -12.53 -5.33 -20.93
CA ASP A 31 -11.32 -4.54 -20.73
C ASP A 31 -11.62 -3.29 -19.90
N VAL A 32 -10.71 -2.89 -19.02
CA VAL A 32 -10.84 -1.71 -18.14
C VAL A 32 -9.62 -0.81 -18.29
N TRP A 33 -9.82 0.52 -18.32
CA TRP A 33 -8.75 1.53 -18.32
C TRP A 33 -9.05 2.62 -17.30
N LEU A 34 -8.00 3.12 -16.67
CA LEU A 34 -8.01 4.33 -15.86
C LEU A 34 -7.15 5.39 -16.56
N ASP A 35 -7.73 6.52 -16.93
CA ASP A 35 -7.06 7.60 -17.70
C ASP A 35 -6.27 7.08 -18.91
N GLY A 36 -6.86 6.11 -19.64
CA GLY A 36 -6.25 5.49 -20.81
C GLY A 36 -5.20 4.41 -20.53
N VAL A 37 -4.84 4.18 -19.28
CA VAL A 37 -3.92 3.09 -18.87
C VAL A 37 -4.72 1.84 -18.56
N GLN A 38 -4.40 0.72 -19.20
CA GLN A 38 -5.12 -0.54 -18.99
C GLN A 38 -4.92 -1.05 -17.56
N VAL A 39 -6.03 -1.45 -16.94
CA VAL A 39 -6.12 -2.04 -15.61
C VAL A 39 -6.29 -3.55 -15.76
N GLN A 40 -5.57 -4.33 -14.95
CA GLN A 40 -5.73 -5.78 -14.93
C GLN A 40 -7.12 -6.15 -14.41
N VAL A 41 -7.79 -7.05 -15.13
CA VAL A 41 -9.08 -7.63 -14.76
C VAL A 41 -8.88 -9.12 -14.52
N SER A 42 -9.42 -9.66 -13.42
CA SER A 42 -9.38 -11.10 -13.15
C SER A 42 -10.34 -11.88 -14.05
N ASP A 43 -10.19 -13.20 -14.11
CA ASP A 43 -11.09 -14.08 -14.86
C ASP A 43 -12.57 -13.97 -14.40
N THR A 44 -12.77 -13.55 -13.15
CA THR A 44 -14.11 -13.30 -12.58
C THR A 44 -14.62 -11.89 -12.82
N GLY A 45 -13.87 -11.03 -13.51
CA GLY A 45 -14.21 -9.64 -13.78
C GLY A 45 -13.87 -8.66 -12.65
N LEU A 46 -13.18 -9.09 -11.60
CA LEU A 46 -12.70 -8.20 -10.55
C LEU A 46 -11.56 -7.34 -11.08
N TYR A 47 -11.59 -6.04 -10.82
CA TYR A 47 -10.50 -5.11 -11.11
C TYR A 47 -10.26 -4.17 -9.94
N VAL A 48 -9.04 -3.63 -9.86
CA VAL A 48 -8.67 -2.66 -8.84
C VAL A 48 -7.81 -1.55 -9.43
N PHE A 49 -7.92 -0.35 -8.86
CA PHE A 49 -7.00 0.75 -9.12
C PHE A 49 -6.81 1.62 -7.89
N GLY A 50 -5.69 2.33 -7.84
CA GLY A 50 -5.32 3.18 -6.73
C GLY A 50 -5.38 4.65 -7.07
N LEU A 51 -6.01 5.45 -6.22
CA LEU A 51 -6.02 6.91 -6.28
C LEU A 51 -4.96 7.45 -5.32
N GLY A 52 -3.75 7.67 -5.80
CA GLY A 52 -2.62 8.06 -4.96
C GLY A 52 -2.80 9.43 -4.29
N ARG A 53 -1.82 9.80 -3.46
CA ARG A 53 -1.78 11.08 -2.71
C ARG A 53 -2.01 12.32 -3.59
N ASN A 54 -1.53 12.28 -4.82
CA ASN A 54 -1.59 13.40 -5.76
C ASN A 54 -2.57 13.12 -6.92
N ALA A 55 -3.53 12.20 -6.75
CA ALA A 55 -4.54 11.95 -7.77
C ALA A 55 -5.28 13.25 -8.13
N ALA A 56 -5.53 13.44 -9.42
CA ALA A 56 -6.23 14.61 -9.92
C ALA A 56 -7.68 14.67 -9.38
N PRO A 57 -8.33 15.85 -9.37
CA PRO A 57 -9.72 15.98 -8.92
C PRO A 57 -10.73 15.17 -9.75
N GLY A 58 -10.34 14.73 -10.95
CA GLY A 58 -11.15 13.86 -11.79
C GLY A 58 -10.25 12.88 -12.52
N VAL A 59 -10.73 11.64 -12.67
CA VAL A 59 -10.13 10.58 -13.49
C VAL A 59 -11.21 9.94 -14.35
N THR A 60 -10.85 9.30 -15.46
CA THR A 60 -11.80 8.64 -16.34
C THR A 60 -11.62 7.13 -16.27
N LEU A 61 -12.67 6.42 -15.84
CA LEU A 61 -12.78 4.98 -15.97
C LEU A 61 -13.42 4.63 -17.30
N ALA A 62 -12.70 3.90 -18.15
CA ALA A 62 -13.25 3.38 -19.39
C ALA A 62 -13.37 1.87 -19.33
N THR A 63 -14.47 1.34 -19.88
CA THR A 63 -14.71 -0.10 -20.04
C THR A 63 -15.01 -0.42 -21.49
N ARG A 64 -14.67 -1.65 -21.93
CA ARG A 64 -15.02 -2.13 -23.27
C ARG A 64 -15.45 -3.60 -23.20
N LEU A 65 -16.68 -3.83 -23.62
CA LEU A 65 -17.24 -5.19 -23.79
C LEU A 65 -17.90 -5.27 -25.18
N ASN A 66 -17.64 -6.35 -25.93
CA ASN A 66 -18.23 -6.56 -27.27
C ASN A 66 -18.07 -5.36 -28.22
N ASN A 67 -16.89 -4.71 -28.21
CA ASN A 67 -16.56 -3.49 -28.96
C ASN A 67 -17.35 -2.23 -28.55
N ILE A 68 -18.17 -2.29 -27.52
CA ILE A 68 -18.86 -1.12 -26.96
C ILE A 68 -17.99 -0.56 -25.87
N ARG A 69 -17.49 0.68 -26.06
CA ARG A 69 -16.71 1.43 -25.08
C ARG A 69 -17.60 2.41 -24.33
N THR A 70 -17.49 2.40 -23.01
CA THR A 70 -18.16 3.34 -22.11
C THR A 70 -17.12 4.09 -21.30
N GLU A 71 -17.28 5.39 -21.12
CA GLU A 71 -16.42 6.22 -20.29
C GLU A 71 -17.23 6.84 -19.17
N THR A 72 -16.71 6.73 -17.95
CA THR A 72 -17.35 7.24 -16.74
C THR A 72 -16.37 8.17 -16.03
N PRO A 73 -16.68 9.49 -15.91
CA PRO A 73 -15.86 10.38 -15.10
C PRO A 73 -16.07 10.07 -13.61
N LEU A 74 -14.97 9.99 -12.88
CA LEU A 74 -14.95 9.77 -11.45
C LEU A 74 -14.38 11.03 -10.78
N PHE A 75 -15.05 11.54 -9.74
CA PHE A 75 -14.58 12.68 -8.97
C PHE A 75 -13.76 12.22 -7.78
N VAL A 76 -12.60 12.85 -7.57
CA VAL A 76 -11.66 12.50 -6.51
C VAL A 76 -11.53 13.68 -5.54
N LYS A 77 -12.02 13.49 -4.34
CA LYS A 77 -11.91 14.46 -3.24
C LYS A 77 -10.43 14.69 -2.92
N GLN A 78 -10.03 15.94 -2.95
CA GLN A 78 -8.67 16.35 -2.61
C GLN A 78 -8.50 16.42 -1.10
N ARG A 79 -7.39 15.91 -0.58
CA ARG A 79 -7.08 15.87 0.86
C ARG A 79 -6.01 16.90 1.21
N SER A 80 -6.12 17.48 2.39
CA SER A 80 -5.06 18.27 3.01
C SER A 80 -4.15 17.35 3.83
N TYR A 81 -2.83 17.47 3.65
CA TYR A 81 -1.84 16.62 4.32
C TYR A 81 -1.02 17.43 5.31
N LEU A 82 -0.87 16.87 6.51
CA LEU A 82 -0.10 17.48 7.59
C LEU A 82 1.40 17.51 7.26
N GLU A 83 2.12 18.41 7.93
CA GLU A 83 3.57 18.37 8.00
C GLU A 83 4.01 17.71 9.30
N GLN A 84 4.92 16.74 9.22
CA GLN A 84 5.48 16.00 10.35
C GLN A 84 6.97 16.24 10.43
N LYS A 85 7.41 16.88 11.53
CA LYS A 85 8.82 17.06 11.87
C LYS A 85 9.27 15.92 12.77
N ILE A 86 10.37 15.27 12.40
CA ILE A 86 10.95 14.14 13.15
C ILE A 86 12.43 14.44 13.35
N ASP A 87 12.82 14.59 14.60
CA ASP A 87 14.21 14.87 14.98
C ASP A 87 14.83 13.68 15.75
N GLY A 88 16.12 13.70 15.97
CA GLY A 88 16.85 12.66 16.68
C GLY A 88 17.21 11.42 15.84
N LEU A 89 17.02 11.48 14.52
CA LEU A 89 17.45 10.39 13.63
C LEU A 89 18.97 10.43 13.42
N PRO A 90 19.66 9.28 13.32
CA PRO A 90 21.07 9.25 12.93
C PRO A 90 21.28 9.94 11.58
N SER A 91 22.27 10.85 11.49
CA SER A 91 22.52 11.68 10.30
C SER A 91 22.65 10.85 9.03
N LYS A 92 23.32 9.69 9.07
CA LYS A 92 23.43 8.74 7.94
C LYS A 92 22.09 8.20 7.44
N LYS A 93 21.05 8.20 8.27
CA LYS A 93 19.70 7.78 7.90
C LYS A 93 18.86 8.90 7.28
N VAL A 94 19.33 10.15 7.42
CA VAL A 94 18.72 11.34 6.80
C VAL A 94 19.45 11.73 5.53
N THR A 95 20.79 11.79 5.59
CA THR A 95 21.67 12.12 4.44
C THR A 95 22.67 10.98 4.26
N PRO A 96 22.32 9.93 3.47
CA PRO A 96 23.18 8.78 3.26
C PRO A 96 24.47 9.12 2.50
N ASN A 97 25.56 8.45 2.84
CA ASN A 97 26.80 8.48 2.06
C ASN A 97 26.70 7.60 0.80
N ALA A 98 27.78 7.56 -0.01
CA ALA A 98 27.81 6.80 -1.26
C ALA A 98 27.56 5.29 -1.07
N GLU A 99 28.17 4.68 -0.05
CA GLU A 99 27.99 3.25 0.28
C GLU A 99 26.55 2.94 0.66
N SER A 100 25.98 3.75 1.56
CA SER A 100 24.56 3.61 1.95
C SER A 100 23.61 3.81 0.76
N THR A 101 23.97 4.69 -0.17
CA THR A 101 23.19 4.97 -1.38
C THR A 101 23.09 3.73 -2.29
N GLN A 102 24.18 2.98 -2.44
CA GLN A 102 24.17 1.73 -3.23
C GLN A 102 23.25 0.70 -2.58
N ARG A 103 23.33 0.51 -1.27
CA ARG A 103 22.44 -0.37 -0.52
C ARG A 103 20.98 0.04 -0.66
N ILE A 104 20.67 1.33 -0.51
CA ILE A 104 19.31 1.85 -0.69
C ILE A 104 18.77 1.56 -2.09
N ARG A 105 19.61 1.65 -3.13
CA ARG A 105 19.19 1.32 -4.50
C ARG A 105 18.83 -0.16 -4.62
N SER A 106 19.65 -1.07 -4.05
CA SER A 106 19.37 -2.50 -4.04
C SER A 106 18.08 -2.83 -3.29
N ASP A 107 17.87 -2.24 -2.10
CA ASP A 107 16.64 -2.42 -1.31
C ASP A 107 15.41 -1.95 -2.09
N ASN A 108 15.49 -0.76 -2.71
CA ASN A 108 14.39 -0.20 -3.50
C ASN A 108 14.11 -1.01 -4.76
N GLN A 109 15.12 -1.63 -5.37
CA GLN A 109 14.94 -2.52 -6.51
C GLN A 109 14.11 -3.75 -6.11
N GLN A 110 14.47 -4.43 -5.03
CA GLN A 110 13.73 -5.60 -4.53
C GLN A 110 12.26 -5.26 -4.22
N ILE A 111 12.03 -4.13 -3.53
CA ILE A 111 10.67 -3.62 -3.28
C ILE A 111 9.94 -3.32 -4.59
N GLY A 112 10.64 -2.74 -5.57
CA GLY A 112 10.09 -2.40 -6.89
C GLY A 112 9.71 -3.63 -7.70
N GLU A 113 10.47 -4.71 -7.62
CA GLU A 113 10.19 -6.00 -8.27
C GLU A 113 8.89 -6.61 -7.72
N VAL A 114 8.71 -6.63 -6.39
CA VAL A 114 7.46 -7.10 -5.77
C VAL A 114 6.26 -6.29 -6.24
N ARG A 115 6.38 -4.97 -6.31
CA ARG A 115 5.28 -4.07 -6.75
C ARG A 115 4.92 -4.21 -8.22
N GLN A 116 5.77 -4.82 -9.02
CA GLN A 116 5.51 -5.14 -10.42
C GLN A 116 4.92 -6.55 -10.62
N SER A 117 4.71 -7.30 -9.54
CA SER A 117 4.01 -8.58 -9.59
C SER A 117 2.56 -8.36 -10.03
N HIS A 118 2.10 -9.22 -10.93
CA HIS A 118 0.73 -9.22 -11.46
C HIS A 118 0.09 -10.58 -11.21
N SER A 119 0.16 -11.07 -9.97
CA SER A 119 -0.47 -12.33 -9.62
C SER A 119 -1.99 -12.27 -9.80
N GLN A 120 -2.58 -13.40 -10.20
CA GLN A 120 -4.03 -13.58 -10.33
C GLN A 120 -4.69 -13.97 -9.00
N ALA A 121 -4.05 -13.64 -7.88
CA ALA A 121 -4.55 -13.99 -6.57
C ALA A 121 -5.93 -13.36 -6.29
N HIS A 122 -6.78 -14.10 -5.55
CA HIS A 122 -8.18 -13.76 -5.35
C HIS A 122 -8.50 -13.37 -3.90
N TRP A 123 -7.57 -12.68 -3.21
CA TRP A 123 -7.79 -12.27 -1.81
C TRP A 123 -8.48 -10.91 -1.69
N LEU A 124 -8.50 -10.13 -2.76
CA LEU A 124 -9.17 -8.83 -2.79
C LEU A 124 -10.69 -9.00 -2.80
N GLY A 125 -11.40 -8.08 -2.13
CA GLY A 125 -12.86 -8.14 -1.95
C GLY A 125 -13.29 -8.55 -0.53
N GLN A 126 -12.35 -8.96 0.31
CA GLN A 126 -12.58 -9.14 1.75
C GLN A 126 -12.29 -7.84 2.51
N GLN A 127 -12.96 -7.65 3.65
CA GLN A 127 -12.68 -6.53 4.55
C GLN A 127 -11.28 -6.68 5.14
N TRP A 128 -10.47 -5.62 5.05
CA TRP A 128 -9.17 -5.57 5.70
C TRP A 128 -9.32 -5.36 7.21
N ILE A 129 -8.40 -5.91 7.97
CA ILE A 129 -8.30 -5.70 9.42
C ILE A 129 -7.02 -4.94 9.77
N GLN A 130 -6.98 -4.28 10.93
CA GLN A 130 -5.79 -3.58 11.38
C GLN A 130 -4.69 -4.58 11.76
N PRO A 131 -3.44 -4.42 11.29
CA PRO A 131 -2.37 -5.41 11.49
C PRO A 131 -1.82 -5.45 12.92
N VAL A 132 -1.97 -4.40 13.70
CA VAL A 132 -1.56 -4.31 15.10
C VAL A 132 -2.39 -3.27 15.82
N GLU A 133 -2.78 -3.53 17.05
CA GLU A 133 -3.41 -2.52 17.90
C GLU A 133 -2.39 -1.48 18.36
N GLY A 134 -2.76 -0.20 18.31
CA GLY A 134 -1.87 0.87 18.74
C GLY A 134 -2.32 2.25 18.28
N ARG A 135 -1.64 3.27 18.81
CA ARG A 135 -1.90 4.67 18.44
C ARG A 135 -1.27 4.98 17.08
N ILE A 136 -2.03 5.60 16.18
CA ILE A 136 -1.48 6.14 14.93
C ILE A 136 -0.49 7.26 15.25
N SER A 137 0.78 7.05 14.98
CA SER A 137 1.89 8.00 15.24
C SER A 137 2.38 8.69 13.97
N GLY A 138 2.08 8.14 12.80
CA GLY A 138 2.37 8.74 11.51
C GLY A 138 1.27 8.44 10.51
N VAL A 139 0.72 9.48 9.85
CA VAL A 139 -0.37 9.33 8.89
C VAL A 139 0.12 9.36 7.45
N PHE A 140 -0.61 8.64 6.57
CA PHE A 140 -0.35 8.64 5.14
C PHE A 140 -0.34 10.05 4.55
N GLY A 141 0.55 10.29 3.61
CA GLY A 141 0.62 11.52 2.82
C GLY A 141 1.22 12.72 3.55
N SER A 142 1.52 12.63 4.86
CA SER A 142 2.13 13.73 5.60
C SER A 142 3.50 14.11 5.00
N ARG A 143 3.75 15.42 4.87
CA ARG A 143 5.07 15.94 4.50
C ARG A 143 6.05 15.64 5.63
N ARG A 144 7.20 15.04 5.30
CA ARG A 144 8.21 14.70 6.30
C ARG A 144 9.40 15.66 6.25
N ILE A 145 9.73 16.23 7.40
CA ILE A 145 10.98 16.96 7.63
C ILE A 145 11.75 16.16 8.66
N LEU A 146 12.89 15.58 8.24
CA LEU A 146 13.72 14.71 9.07
C LEU A 146 15.00 15.46 9.46
N ASN A 147 15.21 15.72 10.74
CA ASN A 147 16.32 16.57 11.25
C ASN A 147 16.44 17.88 10.45
N GLY A 148 15.34 18.55 10.19
CA GLY A 148 15.28 19.78 9.40
C GLY A 148 15.37 19.61 7.87
N VAL A 149 15.56 18.38 7.35
CA VAL A 149 15.69 18.11 5.89
C VAL A 149 14.37 17.62 5.31
N PRO A 150 13.78 18.33 4.32
CA PRO A 150 12.58 17.87 3.62
C PRO A 150 12.80 16.51 2.94
N LYS A 151 11.83 15.61 3.04
CA LYS A 151 11.81 14.27 2.48
C LYS A 151 10.50 13.98 1.73
N ASN A 152 10.49 12.87 1.02
CA ASN A 152 9.27 12.38 0.39
C ASN A 152 8.15 12.22 1.43
N PRO A 153 6.88 12.41 1.04
CA PRO A 153 5.75 12.18 1.90
C PRO A 153 5.73 10.77 2.50
N HIS A 154 5.05 10.62 3.62
CA HIS A 154 4.85 9.33 4.25
C HIS A 154 4.00 8.41 3.38
N ASN A 155 4.54 7.25 3.02
CA ASN A 155 3.92 6.32 2.06
C ASN A 155 3.10 5.21 2.72
N GLY A 156 2.66 5.39 3.97
CA GLY A 156 1.88 4.45 4.75
C GLY A 156 1.45 5.07 6.06
N VAL A 157 1.20 4.25 7.05
CA VAL A 157 0.90 4.66 8.42
C VAL A 157 1.92 4.07 9.39
N ASP A 158 2.21 4.80 10.46
CA ASP A 158 3.01 4.30 11.56
C ASP A 158 2.09 4.06 12.76
N ILE A 159 2.09 2.83 13.28
CA ILE A 159 1.27 2.39 14.42
C ILE A 159 2.21 2.11 15.60
N ALA A 160 2.21 2.99 16.58
CA ALA A 160 3.03 2.82 17.79
C ALA A 160 2.47 1.69 18.66
N ALA A 161 3.29 0.70 18.93
CA ALA A 161 2.97 -0.44 19.78
C ALA A 161 4.24 -0.91 20.50
N ALA A 162 4.08 -1.65 21.60
CA ALA A 162 5.21 -2.17 22.34
C ALA A 162 6.08 -3.12 21.48
N GLU A 163 7.38 -3.08 21.66
CA GLU A 163 8.30 -4.03 21.04
C GLU A 163 7.90 -5.47 21.39
N GLY A 164 7.92 -6.38 20.41
CA GLY A 164 7.45 -7.75 20.56
C GLY A 164 5.95 -7.96 20.38
N THR A 165 5.13 -6.90 20.19
CA THR A 165 3.70 -7.06 19.87
C THR A 165 3.55 -7.77 18.52
N ASN A 166 2.67 -8.78 18.45
CA ASN A 166 2.41 -9.51 17.21
C ASN A 166 1.79 -8.62 16.14
N ILE A 167 2.31 -8.76 14.93
CA ILE A 167 1.78 -8.15 13.70
C ILE A 167 1.05 -9.26 12.94
N ILE A 168 -0.21 -9.04 12.57
CA ILE A 168 -1.02 -9.99 11.82
C ILE A 168 -1.23 -9.54 10.37
N ALA A 169 -1.51 -10.47 9.49
CA ALA A 169 -1.87 -10.18 8.10
C ALA A 169 -3.23 -9.48 8.03
N PRO A 170 -3.31 -8.22 7.53
CA PRO A 170 -4.58 -7.49 7.41
C PRO A 170 -5.55 -8.12 6.41
N LEU A 171 -5.00 -8.82 5.43
CA LEU A 171 -5.70 -9.56 4.38
C LEU A 171 -4.84 -10.79 4.05
N ALA A 172 -5.46 -11.85 3.56
CA ALA A 172 -4.72 -13.00 3.02
C ALA A 172 -3.82 -12.56 1.85
N GLY A 173 -2.72 -13.29 1.64
CA GLY A 173 -1.77 -12.97 0.58
C GLY A 173 -0.62 -13.97 0.52
N GLN A 174 0.26 -13.79 -0.46
CA GLN A 174 1.51 -14.52 -0.55
C GLN A 174 2.68 -13.64 -0.09
N VAL A 175 3.56 -14.19 0.74
CA VAL A 175 4.80 -13.52 1.13
C VAL A 175 5.71 -13.36 -0.08
N ALA A 176 5.81 -12.13 -0.58
CA ALA A 176 6.55 -11.80 -1.79
C ALA A 176 7.96 -11.24 -1.50
N LEU A 177 8.22 -10.82 -0.26
CA LEU A 177 9.54 -10.40 0.20
C LEU A 177 9.68 -10.67 1.69
N VAL A 178 10.87 -11.19 2.05
CA VAL A 178 11.40 -11.26 3.42
C VAL A 178 12.81 -10.71 3.38
N HIS A 179 13.10 -9.69 4.20
CA HIS A 179 14.44 -9.10 4.27
C HIS A 179 14.80 -8.70 5.71
N GLU A 180 15.97 -9.17 6.18
CA GLU A 180 16.41 -9.00 7.57
C GLU A 180 16.92 -7.59 7.91
N GLN A 181 17.43 -6.85 6.93
CA GLN A 181 18.19 -5.63 7.23
C GLN A 181 18.15 -4.57 6.13
N MET A 182 16.98 -4.19 5.59
CA MET A 182 16.92 -3.05 4.67
C MET A 182 17.37 -1.76 5.34
N PHE A 183 18.00 -0.88 4.58
CA PHE A 183 18.61 0.34 5.12
C PHE A 183 17.61 1.24 5.86
N TYR A 184 16.45 1.50 5.25
CA TYR A 184 15.43 2.35 5.85
C TYR A 184 14.39 1.56 6.63
N THR A 185 13.91 0.47 6.10
CA THR A 185 12.77 -0.27 6.65
C THR A 185 13.18 -1.35 7.64
N GLY A 186 14.48 -1.66 7.76
CA GLY A 186 14.98 -2.68 8.68
C GLY A 186 14.50 -4.08 8.30
N LYS A 187 14.05 -4.85 9.28
CA LYS A 187 13.38 -6.14 9.01
C LYS A 187 12.04 -5.86 8.35
N THR A 188 11.84 -6.45 7.17
CA THR A 188 10.76 -6.09 6.26
C THR A 188 10.10 -7.32 5.67
N ILE A 189 8.78 -7.31 5.65
CA ILE A 189 7.94 -8.29 4.93
C ILE A 189 7.12 -7.52 3.90
N MET A 190 6.89 -8.11 2.73
CA MET A 190 5.84 -7.69 1.80
C MET A 190 4.94 -8.85 1.46
N LEU A 191 3.64 -8.57 1.38
CA LEU A 191 2.63 -9.50 0.87
C LEU A 191 2.15 -9.01 -0.51
N ASP A 192 1.92 -9.97 -1.41
CA ASP A 192 1.17 -9.80 -2.65
C ASP A 192 -0.26 -10.26 -2.42
N HIS A 193 -1.23 -9.38 -2.69
CA HIS A 193 -2.67 -9.64 -2.54
C HIS A 193 -3.38 -9.87 -3.89
N GLY A 194 -2.62 -9.82 -4.98
CA GLY A 194 -3.11 -9.95 -6.35
C GLY A 194 -3.49 -8.63 -7.02
N LEU A 195 -3.66 -8.69 -8.33
CA LEU A 195 -4.04 -7.58 -9.21
C LEU A 195 -3.15 -6.32 -9.02
N GLY A 196 -1.86 -6.53 -8.65
CA GLY A 196 -0.89 -5.46 -8.41
C GLY A 196 -1.03 -4.78 -7.05
N VAL A 197 -1.82 -5.31 -6.12
CA VAL A 197 -1.93 -4.80 -4.75
C VAL A 197 -0.93 -5.50 -3.85
N THR A 198 -0.07 -4.72 -3.20
CA THR A 198 0.91 -5.23 -2.23
C THR A 198 0.86 -4.45 -0.93
N SER A 199 1.23 -5.11 0.17
CA SER A 199 1.42 -4.46 1.46
C SER A 199 2.84 -4.66 1.99
N VAL A 200 3.33 -3.71 2.79
CA VAL A 200 4.66 -3.73 3.41
C VAL A 200 4.53 -3.55 4.92
N TYR A 201 5.32 -4.33 5.65
CA TYR A 201 5.45 -4.32 7.11
C TYR A 201 6.91 -4.10 7.43
N ALA A 202 7.24 -3.00 8.09
CA ALA A 202 8.62 -2.60 8.33
C ALA A 202 8.90 -2.30 9.80
N HIS A 203 10.20 -2.17 10.11
CA HIS A 203 10.76 -1.95 11.44
C HIS A 203 10.57 -3.14 12.40
N LEU A 204 10.34 -4.36 11.88
CA LEU A 204 10.09 -5.53 12.69
C LEU A 204 11.29 -5.87 13.58
N GLN A 205 11.00 -6.48 14.75
CA GLN A 205 11.98 -7.13 15.60
C GLN A 205 12.22 -8.58 15.14
N HIS A 206 11.15 -9.28 14.78
CA HIS A 206 11.17 -10.68 14.38
C HIS A 206 10.25 -10.94 13.20
N ILE A 207 10.62 -11.90 12.34
CA ILE A 207 9.87 -12.34 11.16
C ILE A 207 9.46 -13.80 11.39
N GLU A 208 8.15 -14.11 11.26
CA GLU A 208 7.56 -15.43 11.52
C GLU A 208 7.18 -16.18 10.25
N VAL A 209 7.40 -15.59 9.08
CA VAL A 209 6.98 -16.14 7.80
C VAL A 209 8.14 -16.28 6.84
N SER A 210 7.98 -17.12 5.83
CA SER A 210 8.99 -17.39 4.81
C SER A 210 8.54 -16.91 3.42
N LEU A 211 9.49 -16.56 2.56
CA LEU A 211 9.25 -16.20 1.17
C LEU A 211 8.42 -17.28 0.45
N GLY A 212 7.39 -16.87 -0.28
CA GLY A 212 6.49 -17.75 -1.02
C GLY A 212 5.35 -18.34 -0.18
N GLN A 213 5.39 -18.21 1.16
CA GLN A 213 4.31 -18.71 2.02
C GLN A 213 3.01 -17.98 1.75
N VAL A 214 1.90 -18.71 1.62
CA VAL A 214 0.54 -18.14 1.62
C VAL A 214 0.09 -17.98 3.07
N VAL A 215 -0.34 -16.78 3.42
CA VAL A 215 -0.84 -16.43 4.76
C VAL A 215 -2.33 -16.13 4.70
N LYS A 216 -3.05 -16.50 5.76
CA LYS A 216 -4.46 -16.17 5.94
C LYS A 216 -4.58 -14.83 6.66
N GLN A 217 -5.71 -14.14 6.47
CA GLN A 217 -6.06 -12.97 7.29
C GLN A 217 -6.00 -13.34 8.79
N GLY A 218 -5.40 -12.47 9.60
CA GLY A 218 -5.21 -12.69 11.04
C GLY A 218 -3.99 -13.57 11.40
N GLN A 219 -3.31 -14.17 10.43
CA GLN A 219 -2.09 -14.94 10.69
C GLN A 219 -0.95 -14.04 11.13
N VAL A 220 -0.17 -14.45 12.15
CA VAL A 220 1.01 -13.71 12.61
C VAL A 220 2.07 -13.70 11.50
N LEU A 221 2.59 -12.50 11.21
CA LEU A 221 3.66 -12.25 10.25
C LEU A 221 5.01 -12.06 10.94
N GLY A 222 4.99 -11.48 12.14
CA GLY A 222 6.18 -11.13 12.90
C GLY A 222 5.83 -10.24 14.08
N GLN A 223 6.81 -9.53 14.60
CA GLN A 223 6.66 -8.71 15.80
C GLN A 223 7.16 -7.28 15.60
N VAL A 224 6.48 -6.33 16.24
CA VAL A 224 6.86 -4.92 16.26
C VAL A 224 8.26 -4.76 16.83
N GLY A 225 9.05 -3.90 16.20
CA GLY A 225 10.38 -3.53 16.65
C GLY A 225 10.69 -2.07 16.32
N GLN A 226 11.99 -1.76 16.20
CA GLN A 226 12.48 -0.43 15.84
C GLN A 226 13.70 -0.50 14.90
N THR A 227 13.78 -1.55 14.07
CA THR A 227 14.89 -1.71 13.13
C THR A 227 14.85 -0.70 12.00
N GLY A 228 15.97 -0.46 11.33
CA GLY A 228 16.05 0.47 10.21
C GLY A 228 16.10 1.95 10.63
N ARG A 229 15.21 2.79 10.10
CA ARG A 229 15.08 4.22 10.39
C ARG A 229 13.86 4.48 11.26
N ALA A 230 13.95 4.18 12.52
CA ALA A 230 12.90 4.35 13.52
C ALA A 230 13.44 5.16 14.70
N THR A 231 12.58 5.94 15.36
CA THR A 231 12.88 6.70 16.60
C THR A 231 12.36 6.01 17.85
N GLY A 232 11.56 4.96 17.69
CA GLY A 232 10.98 4.16 18.76
C GLY A 232 10.18 2.99 18.19
N PRO A 233 9.70 2.07 19.03
CA PRO A 233 8.96 0.89 18.56
C PRO A 233 7.65 1.26 17.88
N HIS A 234 7.47 0.80 16.64
CA HIS A 234 6.25 0.96 15.84
C HIS A 234 6.25 0.01 14.65
N LEU A 235 5.07 -0.29 14.13
CA LEU A 235 4.90 -0.86 12.80
C LEU A 235 4.76 0.28 11.79
N HIS A 236 5.58 0.28 10.74
CA HIS A 236 5.23 0.99 9.51
C HIS A 236 4.45 0.03 8.60
N TRP A 237 3.21 0.39 8.27
CA TRP A 237 2.33 -0.36 7.38
C TRP A 237 2.00 0.47 6.15
N GLY A 238 2.34 -0.03 4.96
CA GLY A 238 2.05 0.61 3.69
C GLY A 238 1.29 -0.32 2.77
N VAL A 239 0.45 0.25 1.90
CA VAL A 239 -0.24 -0.47 0.82
C VAL A 239 0.05 0.25 -0.48
N THR A 240 0.26 -0.53 -1.56
CA THR A 240 0.40 0.03 -2.91
C THR A 240 -0.48 -0.73 -3.89
N TRP A 241 -0.98 -0.03 -4.88
CA TRP A 241 -1.40 -0.62 -6.14
C TRP A 241 -0.33 -0.29 -7.19
N GLN A 242 0.37 -1.33 -7.67
CA GLN A 242 1.57 -1.15 -8.50
C GLN A 242 2.57 -0.17 -7.83
N LYS A 243 2.84 0.99 -8.47
CA LYS A 243 3.73 2.04 -7.93
C LYS A 243 2.99 3.12 -7.13
N THR A 244 1.66 3.06 -7.07
CA THR A 244 0.82 4.06 -6.41
C THR A 244 0.66 3.72 -4.93
N HIS A 245 1.17 4.57 -4.05
CA HIS A 245 0.99 4.43 -2.60
C HIS A 245 -0.42 4.86 -2.18
N LEU A 246 -1.02 4.08 -1.29
CA LEU A 246 -2.38 4.23 -0.80
C LEU A 246 -2.40 4.43 0.71
N ASP A 247 -3.52 4.95 1.22
CA ASP A 247 -3.74 5.13 2.65
C ASP A 247 -4.33 3.84 3.26
N PRO A 248 -3.56 3.08 4.06
CA PRO A 248 -4.04 1.83 4.62
C PRO A 248 -5.25 2.00 5.54
N LEU A 249 -5.42 3.16 6.19
CA LEU A 249 -6.56 3.41 7.08
C LEU A 249 -7.89 3.46 6.34
N LEU A 250 -7.90 3.74 5.04
CA LEU A 250 -9.12 3.70 4.22
C LEU A 250 -9.59 2.27 3.91
N LEU A 251 -8.75 1.26 4.16
CA LEU A 251 -9.06 -0.15 3.90
C LEU A 251 -9.72 -0.85 5.10
N VAL A 252 -9.50 -0.33 6.33
CA VAL A 252 -9.94 -0.97 7.59
C VAL A 252 -11.18 -0.32 8.22
N ASN A 253 -11.78 0.69 7.57
CA ASN A 253 -12.96 1.42 8.05
C ASN A 253 -14.25 0.97 7.36
#